data_cc99565719843b5c870ef5b36f0b3560
#
_entry.id   cc99565719843b5c870ef5b36f0b3560
#
_cell.length_a   1.000
_cell.length_b   1.000
_cell.length_c   1.000
_cell.angle_alpha   90.00
_cell.angle_beta   90.00
_cell.angle_gamma   90.00
#
_symmetry.space_group_name_H-M   'P 1'
#
loop_
_entity.id
_entity.type
_entity.pdbx_description
1 polymer ?
#
loop_
_entity_poly.entity_id
_entity_poly.type
_entity_poly.pdbx_seq_one_letter_code
_entity_poly.pdbx_strand_id
1 'polypeptide(L)'
;MSLTPAGTWAPNPTTVRACSVKLSAQGDRIVYAHGRTVVIRDMKDPRATVVYAQHAQPVTVARLSPSGYYVASADVSGKVRVWDVAGTEQMLKLEVAALGGRVHDLQWDGESKRILVAGEGREKYTHTFLVDTGSSVGELNGHSKPVNAVAVRAQRPFRAATGADDAHVLFYTGVPFKYARTLSHHTRFVHDVAYAPDGATFVSGGADGRLCVYDGVSGDLHGTIEAHQGTIFAVSFAPDSKHLASAGADGAVRVWDVAARTLVCEWRSDAQDRVLAQQVGLVWTAGAIVSLSFHGMLTVLDPGALRVRDTLVGPTMGLVDVAVSGGKIAAACVDGRVYLYDECVDRCPREAAWPSPVRMGSTSSAWVVASLDNALRVIRHDGSVTKHDVSGHIRSLQVCDRASFVLTDTGMDVVSHDGECVSHRATWPDDATCLASQASLVAIGAQDAKVYLFRYDGALHPLGELSHGRSAITAMAFSPDASLLAVGESSGKILVYDVEAQTLKLSQWVFHTARIDSIQWSPDGAHALSASLDTNIYVWSVERPMQKAVLKNAHAGGVKAAVWLDAHTIVSAGADGVVRWVRRVCSP
;
A
#
# COMPACT_ATOMS: atom_id res chain seq x y z
N MET A 1 29.01 6.98 -7.43
CA MET A 1 27.65 7.46 -7.12
C MET A 1 26.76 6.24 -6.88
N SER A 2 26.13 6.12 -5.72
CA SER A 2 25.19 5.02 -5.37
C SER A 2 23.90 5.57 -4.75
N LEU A 3 22.82 4.77 -4.80
CA LEU A 3 21.54 5.09 -4.15
C LEU A 3 21.32 4.09 -3.03
N THR A 4 21.01 4.58 -1.83
CA THR A 4 20.72 3.75 -0.66
C THR A 4 19.34 4.11 -0.07
N PRO A 5 18.50 3.12 0.26
CA PRO A 5 17.26 3.39 0.99
C PRO A 5 17.55 4.06 2.32
N ALA A 6 16.82 5.11 2.66
CA ALA A 6 16.98 5.87 3.91
C ALA A 6 15.77 5.80 4.84
N GLY A 7 14.61 5.45 4.32
CA GLY A 7 13.38 5.27 5.08
C GLY A 7 12.22 4.88 4.17
N THR A 8 11.17 4.35 4.79
CA THR A 8 9.99 3.89 4.04
C THR A 8 8.74 4.18 4.86
N TRP A 9 7.78 4.90 4.31
CA TRP A 9 6.44 4.99 4.88
C TRP A 9 5.53 3.90 4.35
N ALA A 10 4.93 3.18 5.29
CA ALA A 10 4.11 2.03 5.00
C ALA A 10 2.74 2.42 4.47
N PRO A 11 2.23 1.70 3.45
CA PRO A 11 0.81 1.71 3.15
C PRO A 11 0.04 0.99 4.26
N ASN A 12 -1.24 1.29 4.40
CA ASN A 12 -2.15 0.55 5.29
C ASN A 12 -2.70 -0.71 4.59
N PRO A 13 -3.25 -1.69 5.34
CA PRO A 13 -3.79 -2.91 4.76
C PRO A 13 -4.87 -2.63 3.72
N THR A 14 -4.85 -3.40 2.63
CA THR A 14 -5.96 -3.39 1.66
C THR A 14 -7.18 -4.07 2.26
N THR A 15 -8.32 -3.40 2.22
CA THR A 15 -9.60 -3.92 2.72
C THR A 15 -10.50 -4.37 1.58
N VAL A 16 -11.29 -5.41 1.81
CA VAL A 16 -12.28 -5.92 0.87
C VAL A 16 -13.63 -6.01 1.59
N ARG A 17 -14.70 -5.60 0.93
CA ARG A 17 -16.04 -5.60 1.51
C ARG A 17 -16.46 -7.00 1.98
N ALA A 18 -17.01 -7.07 3.19
CA ALA A 18 -17.50 -8.29 3.83
C ALA A 18 -16.44 -9.38 4.07
N CYS A 19 -15.15 -9.04 4.00
CA CYS A 19 -14.05 -9.95 4.29
C CYS A 19 -13.29 -9.50 5.53
N SER A 20 -12.87 -10.46 6.35
CA SER A 20 -11.92 -10.23 7.43
C SER A 20 -10.51 -9.99 6.87
N VAL A 21 -9.76 -9.08 7.48
CA VAL A 21 -8.35 -8.86 7.18
C VAL A 21 -7.52 -9.42 8.32
N LYS A 22 -6.65 -10.36 8.01
CA LYS A 22 -5.80 -11.01 9.01
C LYS A 22 -4.59 -10.15 9.32
N LEU A 23 -4.55 -9.61 10.53
CA LEU A 23 -3.38 -8.95 11.08
C LEU A 23 -2.59 -9.94 11.92
N SER A 24 -1.27 -9.81 11.93
CA SER A 24 -0.38 -10.57 12.80
C SER A 24 0.51 -9.62 13.57
N ALA A 25 0.88 -9.96 14.79
CA ALA A 25 1.80 -9.14 15.59
C ALA A 25 2.80 -10.01 16.33
N GLN A 26 4.00 -9.46 16.53
CA GLN A 26 5.02 -10.02 17.41
C GLN A 26 5.83 -8.88 18.04
N GLY A 27 5.78 -8.75 19.35
CA GLY A 27 6.33 -7.60 20.06
C GLY A 27 5.66 -6.30 19.60
N ASP A 28 6.45 -5.33 19.17
CA ASP A 28 5.99 -4.04 18.66
C ASP A 28 5.81 -4.00 17.12
N ARG A 29 5.94 -5.14 16.45
CA ARG A 29 5.80 -5.26 14.99
C ARG A 29 4.44 -5.81 14.62
N ILE A 30 3.79 -5.18 13.65
CA ILE A 30 2.58 -5.70 13.00
C ILE A 30 2.89 -6.10 11.56
N VAL A 31 2.23 -7.17 11.10
CA VAL A 31 2.40 -7.72 9.75
C VAL A 31 1.04 -7.85 9.09
N TYR A 32 0.97 -7.40 7.86
CA TYR A 32 -0.26 -7.43 7.06
C TYR A 32 0.03 -7.44 5.55
N ALA A 33 -0.99 -7.76 4.79
CA ALA A 33 -0.96 -7.71 3.33
C ALA A 33 -1.40 -6.34 2.81
N HIS A 34 -0.70 -5.83 1.77
CA HIS A 34 -1.11 -4.68 0.99
C HIS A 34 -0.87 -4.94 -0.51
N GLY A 35 -1.94 -5.06 -1.30
CA GLY A 35 -1.83 -5.39 -2.72
C GLY A 35 -1.01 -6.65 -2.96
N ARG A 36 0.11 -6.55 -3.65
CA ARG A 36 1.05 -7.67 -3.91
C ARG A 36 2.20 -7.73 -2.90
N THR A 37 2.18 -6.91 -1.87
CA THR A 37 3.27 -6.79 -0.92
C THR A 37 2.85 -7.25 0.47
N VAL A 38 3.83 -7.65 1.27
CA VAL A 38 3.68 -7.85 2.71
C VAL A 38 4.42 -6.72 3.41
N VAL A 39 3.75 -6.09 4.36
CA VAL A 39 4.29 -4.99 5.14
C VAL A 39 4.54 -5.46 6.57
N ILE A 40 5.75 -5.26 7.06
CA ILE A 40 6.12 -5.39 8.47
C ILE A 40 6.38 -3.98 8.98
N ARG A 41 5.49 -3.47 9.82
CA ARG A 41 5.54 -2.12 10.35
C ARG A 41 5.92 -2.16 11.83
N ASP A 42 6.92 -1.37 12.21
CA ASP A 42 7.24 -1.13 13.61
C ASP A 42 6.28 -0.06 14.16
N MET A 43 5.68 -0.32 15.31
CA MET A 43 4.72 0.60 15.93
C MET A 43 5.38 1.76 16.66
N LYS A 44 6.67 1.62 17.02
CA LYS A 44 7.46 2.68 17.71
C LYS A 44 8.19 3.57 16.71
N ASP A 45 8.65 3.00 15.60
CA ASP A 45 9.31 3.72 14.52
C ASP A 45 8.60 3.48 13.18
N PRO A 46 7.71 4.39 12.77
CA PRO A 46 6.98 4.26 11.50
C PRO A 46 7.87 4.19 10.25
N ARG A 47 9.14 4.64 10.36
CA ARG A 47 10.12 4.62 9.26
C ARG A 47 10.83 3.27 9.14
N ALA A 48 10.85 2.48 10.23
CA ALA A 48 11.42 1.13 10.26
C ALA A 48 10.43 0.11 9.67
N THR A 49 10.03 0.34 8.42
CA THR A 49 9.09 -0.52 7.69
C THR A 49 9.84 -1.41 6.73
N VAL A 50 9.54 -2.71 6.77
CA VAL A 50 10.03 -3.70 5.83
C VAL A 50 8.91 -4.07 4.86
N VAL A 51 9.20 -4.04 3.56
CA VAL A 51 8.23 -4.38 2.51
C VAL A 51 8.78 -5.54 1.69
N TYR A 52 8.06 -6.66 1.67
CA TYR A 52 8.36 -7.82 0.82
C TYR A 52 7.47 -7.76 -0.43
N ALA A 53 8.08 -7.76 -1.62
CA ALA A 53 7.40 -7.44 -2.88
C ALA A 53 7.55 -8.53 -3.96
N GLN A 54 7.80 -9.78 -3.57
CA GLN A 54 8.07 -10.86 -4.52
C GLN A 54 6.83 -11.69 -4.92
N HIS A 55 5.64 -11.37 -4.41
CA HIS A 55 4.41 -12.02 -4.87
C HIS A 55 3.99 -11.49 -6.25
N ALA A 56 3.66 -12.42 -7.15
CA ALA A 56 3.13 -12.09 -8.49
C ALA A 56 1.64 -11.72 -8.44
N GLN A 57 0.91 -12.21 -7.44
CA GLN A 57 -0.52 -12.02 -7.25
C GLN A 57 -0.80 -11.28 -5.93
N PRO A 58 -1.99 -10.67 -5.77
CA PRO A 58 -2.37 -10.01 -4.53
C PRO A 58 -2.25 -10.94 -3.31
N VAL A 59 -1.55 -10.46 -2.28
CA VAL A 59 -1.39 -11.16 -1.00
C VAL A 59 -2.66 -11.01 -0.18
N THR A 60 -3.07 -12.07 0.48
CA THR A 60 -4.29 -12.11 1.28
C THR A 60 -4.02 -12.19 2.78
N VAL A 61 -2.95 -12.86 3.17
CA VAL A 61 -2.57 -13.07 4.57
C VAL A 61 -1.05 -13.18 4.71
N ALA A 62 -0.53 -12.68 5.83
CA ALA A 62 0.86 -12.86 6.21
C ALA A 62 0.97 -12.99 7.74
N ARG A 63 1.81 -13.93 8.21
CA ARG A 63 2.03 -14.17 9.64
C ARG A 63 3.50 -14.42 9.96
N LEU A 64 3.98 -13.79 11.01
CA LEU A 64 5.29 -14.09 11.59
C LEU A 64 5.30 -15.48 12.22
N SER A 65 6.41 -16.19 12.07
CA SER A 65 6.65 -17.42 12.80
C SER A 65 6.79 -17.15 14.31
N PRO A 66 6.41 -18.07 15.19
CA PRO A 66 6.65 -17.95 16.62
C PRO A 66 8.12 -17.70 16.99
N SER A 67 9.05 -18.22 16.19
CA SER A 67 10.49 -17.99 16.34
C SER A 67 10.95 -16.57 15.99
N GLY A 68 10.14 -15.79 15.24
CA GLY A 68 10.47 -14.45 14.77
C GLY A 68 11.43 -14.36 13.58
N TYR A 69 11.91 -15.49 13.06
CA TYR A 69 12.89 -15.53 11.96
C TYR A 69 12.25 -15.52 10.56
N TYR A 70 11.02 -16.01 10.43
CA TYR A 70 10.35 -16.18 9.14
C TYR A 70 8.99 -15.51 9.11
N VAL A 71 8.58 -15.10 7.91
CA VAL A 71 7.18 -14.79 7.59
C VAL A 71 6.67 -15.81 6.61
N ALA A 72 5.47 -16.31 6.83
CA ALA A 72 4.68 -17.00 5.83
C ALA A 72 3.65 -16.02 5.27
N SER A 73 3.57 -15.94 3.95
CA SER A 73 2.60 -15.09 3.23
C SER A 73 1.93 -15.88 2.12
N ALA A 74 0.65 -15.64 1.89
CA ALA A 74 -0.13 -16.34 0.89
C ALA A 74 -0.93 -15.37 0.01
N ASP A 75 -1.24 -15.80 -1.21
CA ASP A 75 -1.89 -14.98 -2.20
C ASP A 75 -3.21 -15.58 -2.75
N VAL A 76 -3.87 -14.84 -3.64
CA VAL A 76 -5.15 -15.24 -4.25
C VAL A 76 -5.02 -16.44 -5.20
N SER A 77 -3.82 -16.84 -5.61
CA SER A 77 -3.59 -18.02 -6.45
C SER A 77 -3.42 -19.31 -5.64
N GLY A 78 -3.41 -19.21 -4.31
CA GLY A 78 -3.20 -20.37 -3.43
C GLY A 78 -1.73 -20.68 -3.12
N LYS A 79 -0.80 -19.83 -3.55
CA LYS A 79 0.62 -20.00 -3.25
C LYS A 79 0.95 -19.44 -1.88
N VAL A 80 1.77 -20.17 -1.14
CA VAL A 80 2.34 -19.75 0.14
C VAL A 80 3.85 -19.62 -0.02
N ARG A 81 4.39 -18.50 0.43
CA ARG A 81 5.84 -18.21 0.47
C ARG A 81 6.29 -18.08 1.90
N VAL A 82 7.40 -18.72 2.22
CA VAL A 82 8.10 -18.60 3.51
C VAL A 82 9.45 -17.95 3.24
N TRP A 83 9.72 -16.82 3.89
CA TRP A 83 10.89 -16.00 3.66
C TRP A 83 11.47 -15.45 4.97
N ASP A 84 12.77 -15.14 4.94
CA ASP A 84 13.57 -14.67 6.07
C ASP A 84 13.33 -13.19 6.35
N VAL A 85 13.16 -12.83 7.62
CA VAL A 85 13.00 -11.44 8.10
C VAL A 85 14.26 -10.89 8.76
N ALA A 86 15.20 -11.75 9.14
CA ALA A 86 16.41 -11.33 9.85
C ALA A 86 17.45 -10.66 8.92
N GLY A 87 17.43 -10.98 7.63
CA GLY A 87 18.31 -10.42 6.62
C GLY A 87 17.69 -9.24 5.84
N THR A 88 18.54 -8.40 5.27
CA THR A 88 18.11 -7.32 4.36
C THR A 88 17.65 -7.82 3.00
N GLU A 89 18.07 -9.02 2.61
CA GLU A 89 17.80 -9.61 1.28
C GLU A 89 16.45 -10.35 1.20
N GLN A 90 15.79 -10.61 2.34
CA GLN A 90 14.49 -11.27 2.39
C GLN A 90 14.45 -12.58 1.59
N MET A 91 15.40 -13.47 1.86
CA MET A 91 15.57 -14.69 1.08
C MET A 91 14.36 -15.61 1.18
N LEU A 92 13.88 -16.08 0.02
CA LEU A 92 12.85 -17.09 -0.06
C LEU A 92 13.39 -18.45 0.42
N LYS A 93 12.80 -19.00 1.49
CA LYS A 93 13.11 -20.35 1.97
C LYS A 93 12.30 -21.41 1.22
N LEU A 94 11.01 -21.15 1.00
CA LEU A 94 10.08 -22.15 0.44
C LEU A 94 8.92 -21.45 -0.29
N GLU A 95 8.50 -22.04 -1.42
CA GLU A 95 7.23 -21.72 -2.08
C GLU A 95 6.42 -23.02 -2.27
N VAL A 96 5.16 -23.02 -1.84
CA VAL A 96 4.25 -24.16 -1.95
C VAL A 96 2.93 -23.70 -2.60
N ALA A 97 2.45 -24.42 -3.62
CA ALA A 97 1.09 -24.29 -4.11
C ALA A 97 0.15 -25.06 -3.16
N ALA A 98 -0.34 -24.38 -2.13
CA ALA A 98 -1.09 -25.03 -1.04
C ALA A 98 -2.55 -25.33 -1.42
N LEU A 99 -3.21 -24.39 -2.11
CA LEU A 99 -4.61 -24.49 -2.53
C LEU A 99 -4.77 -24.16 -4.00
N GLY A 100 -5.89 -24.54 -4.59
CA GLY A 100 -6.25 -24.20 -5.97
C GLY A 100 -7.04 -22.89 -6.10
N GLY A 101 -7.08 -22.06 -5.06
CA GLY A 101 -7.79 -20.80 -4.99
C GLY A 101 -7.27 -19.90 -3.88
N ARG A 102 -8.03 -18.85 -3.57
CA ARG A 102 -7.64 -17.83 -2.59
C ARG A 102 -7.38 -18.42 -1.21
N VAL A 103 -6.24 -18.07 -0.62
CA VAL A 103 -5.97 -18.35 0.80
C VAL A 103 -6.63 -17.27 1.65
N HIS A 104 -7.45 -17.68 2.64
CA HIS A 104 -8.10 -16.75 3.57
C HIS A 104 -7.30 -16.59 4.86
N ASP A 105 -6.71 -17.67 5.35
CA ASP A 105 -5.89 -17.64 6.56
C ASP A 105 -4.77 -18.68 6.51
N LEU A 106 -3.73 -18.44 7.26
CA LEU A 106 -2.65 -19.40 7.51
C LEU A 106 -2.16 -19.27 8.95
N GLN A 107 -1.70 -20.36 9.53
CA GLN A 107 -1.21 -20.38 10.89
C GLN A 107 0.02 -21.25 11.04
N TRP A 108 0.99 -20.78 11.80
CA TRP A 108 2.15 -21.54 12.23
C TRP A 108 1.79 -22.44 13.41
N ASP A 109 2.44 -23.60 13.51
CA ASP A 109 2.44 -24.37 14.76
C ASP A 109 3.38 -23.70 15.78
N GLY A 110 3.22 -24.04 17.06
CA GLY A 110 4.04 -23.46 18.13
C GLY A 110 5.55 -23.77 18.04
N GLU A 111 5.94 -24.78 17.26
CA GLU A 111 7.34 -25.17 17.03
C GLU A 111 7.96 -24.51 15.79
N SER A 112 7.22 -23.67 15.05
CA SER A 112 7.63 -23.05 13.77
C SER A 112 8.03 -24.06 12.69
N LYS A 113 7.51 -25.28 12.76
CA LYS A 113 7.85 -26.38 11.85
C LYS A 113 6.80 -26.64 10.77
N ARG A 114 5.55 -26.27 11.03
CA ARG A 114 4.41 -26.56 10.15
C ARG A 114 3.58 -25.31 9.92
N ILE A 115 3.00 -25.26 8.74
CA ILE A 115 2.02 -24.23 8.38
C ILE A 115 0.72 -24.92 7.98
N LEU A 116 -0.38 -24.47 8.59
CA LEU A 116 -1.73 -24.83 8.23
C LEU A 116 -2.32 -23.70 7.40
N VAL A 117 -2.95 -24.02 6.29
CA VAL A 117 -3.52 -23.07 5.33
C VAL A 117 -5.00 -23.35 5.17
N ALA A 118 -5.80 -22.29 5.12
CA ALA A 118 -7.24 -22.36 4.92
C ALA A 118 -7.68 -21.35 3.84
N GLY A 119 -8.67 -21.72 3.02
CA GLY A 119 -9.15 -20.83 1.97
C GLY A 119 -10.13 -21.49 1.01
N GLU A 120 -10.06 -21.06 -0.24
CA GLU A 120 -10.85 -21.58 -1.35
C GLU A 120 -10.09 -22.66 -2.12
N GLY A 121 -10.80 -23.62 -2.66
CA GLY A 121 -10.21 -24.64 -3.51
C GLY A 121 -11.29 -25.44 -4.24
N ARG A 122 -10.89 -26.17 -5.28
CA ARG A 122 -11.81 -27.03 -6.03
C ARG A 122 -12.01 -28.38 -5.36
N GLU A 123 -10.92 -28.94 -4.81
CA GLU A 123 -10.90 -30.28 -4.23
C GLU A 123 -10.73 -30.25 -2.71
N LYS A 124 -10.02 -29.25 -2.19
CA LYS A 124 -9.74 -29.08 -0.76
C LYS A 124 -9.74 -27.61 -0.36
N TYR A 125 -10.16 -27.32 0.87
CA TYR A 125 -10.20 -25.99 1.45
C TYR A 125 -9.08 -25.72 2.45
N THR A 126 -8.27 -26.73 2.75
CA THR A 126 -7.16 -26.66 3.70
C THR A 126 -5.96 -27.46 3.22
N HIS A 127 -4.78 -27.10 3.70
CA HIS A 127 -3.56 -27.85 3.48
C HIS A 127 -2.59 -27.64 4.63
N THR A 128 -1.84 -28.69 4.99
CA THR A 128 -0.80 -28.60 6.03
C THR A 128 0.51 -29.15 5.47
N PHE A 129 1.61 -28.41 5.67
CA PHE A 129 2.93 -28.82 5.18
C PHE A 129 4.06 -28.45 6.14
N LEU A 130 5.19 -29.14 5.98
CA LEU A 130 6.43 -28.87 6.71
C LEU A 130 7.18 -27.70 6.07
N VAL A 131 7.70 -26.78 6.89
CA VAL A 131 8.42 -25.59 6.45
C VAL A 131 9.78 -25.89 5.84
N ASP A 132 10.43 -26.96 6.28
CA ASP A 132 11.77 -27.30 5.81
C ASP A 132 11.77 -28.03 4.46
N THR A 133 10.75 -28.81 4.17
CA THR A 133 10.70 -29.66 2.97
C THR A 133 9.56 -29.33 2.02
N GLY A 134 8.55 -28.57 2.47
CA GLY A 134 7.30 -28.37 1.74
C GLY A 134 6.40 -29.61 1.67
N SER A 135 6.81 -30.71 2.31
CA SER A 135 6.06 -31.97 2.27
C SER A 135 4.72 -31.86 3.00
N SER A 136 3.65 -32.38 2.39
CA SER A 136 2.32 -32.42 3.01
C SER A 136 2.32 -33.25 4.30
N VAL A 137 1.67 -32.73 5.33
CA VAL A 137 1.43 -33.42 6.62
C VAL A 137 -0.05 -33.82 6.76
N GLY A 138 -0.83 -33.67 5.70
CA GLY A 138 -2.25 -33.97 5.66
C GLY A 138 -3.12 -32.76 5.41
N GLU A 139 -4.43 -32.99 5.49
CA GLU A 139 -5.46 -31.99 5.22
C GLU A 139 -6.47 -31.96 6.37
N LEU A 140 -6.99 -30.77 6.67
CA LEU A 140 -8.03 -30.60 7.68
C LEU A 140 -9.41 -30.74 7.00
N ASN A 141 -9.75 -31.95 6.60
CA ASN A 141 -10.98 -32.26 5.86
C ASN A 141 -12.22 -32.21 6.72
N GLY A 142 -13.39 -32.03 6.09
CA GLY A 142 -14.71 -32.10 6.70
C GLY A 142 -15.64 -30.92 6.40
N HIS A 143 -15.12 -29.73 6.02
CA HIS A 143 -15.94 -28.61 5.59
C HIS A 143 -16.53 -28.83 4.20
N SER A 144 -17.77 -28.36 4.02
CA SER A 144 -18.49 -28.40 2.73
C SER A 144 -18.38 -27.10 1.92
N LYS A 145 -17.80 -26.04 2.53
CA LYS A 145 -17.63 -24.72 1.94
C LYS A 145 -16.24 -24.15 2.27
N PRO A 146 -15.84 -23.03 1.64
CA PRO A 146 -14.56 -22.38 1.90
C PRO A 146 -14.32 -22.13 3.39
N VAL A 147 -13.06 -22.29 3.79
CA VAL A 147 -12.62 -22.12 5.18
C VAL A 147 -12.00 -20.72 5.34
N ASN A 148 -12.54 -19.94 6.29
CA ASN A 148 -12.17 -18.54 6.50
C ASN A 148 -11.05 -18.36 7.51
N ALA A 149 -10.94 -19.27 8.48
CA ALA A 149 -9.97 -19.15 9.55
C ALA A 149 -9.45 -20.52 9.98
N VAL A 150 -8.20 -20.54 10.41
CA VAL A 150 -7.53 -21.69 11.02
C VAL A 150 -6.76 -21.25 12.26
N ALA A 151 -6.90 -21.99 13.35
CA ALA A 151 -6.15 -21.76 14.57
C ALA A 151 -5.53 -23.04 15.08
N VAL A 152 -4.34 -22.93 15.68
CA VAL A 152 -3.57 -24.07 16.18
C VAL A 152 -3.20 -23.83 17.64
N ARG A 153 -3.40 -24.83 18.47
CA ARG A 153 -2.91 -24.86 19.84
C ARG A 153 -1.39 -24.91 19.86
N ALA A 154 -0.75 -23.92 20.44
CA ALA A 154 0.70 -23.78 20.40
C ALA A 154 1.42 -24.85 21.22
N GLN A 155 0.80 -25.37 22.29
CA GLN A 155 1.36 -26.38 23.19
C GLN A 155 0.87 -27.79 22.83
N ARG A 156 1.61 -28.80 23.30
CA ARG A 156 1.16 -30.22 23.22
C ARG A 156 0.09 -30.49 24.29
N PRO A 157 -0.89 -31.34 24.01
CA PRO A 157 -1.13 -32.01 22.74
C PRO A 157 -1.61 -31.05 21.67
N PHE A 158 -1.07 -31.16 20.43
CA PHE A 158 -1.47 -30.30 19.34
C PHE A 158 -2.94 -30.53 18.98
N ARG A 159 -3.62 -29.43 18.73
CA ARG A 159 -5.01 -29.33 18.29
C ARG A 159 -5.12 -28.26 17.22
N ALA A 160 -6.08 -28.40 16.34
CA ALA A 160 -6.42 -27.35 15.39
C ALA A 160 -7.95 -27.16 15.35
N ALA A 161 -8.36 -25.93 15.06
CA ALA A 161 -9.75 -25.59 14.81
C ALA A 161 -9.85 -24.77 13.54
N THR A 162 -10.90 -25.00 12.74
CA THR A 162 -11.17 -24.27 11.50
C THR A 162 -12.59 -23.74 11.53
N GLY A 163 -12.82 -22.55 10.97
CA GLY A 163 -14.12 -21.93 10.82
C GLY A 163 -14.42 -21.62 9.36
N ALA A 164 -15.65 -21.89 8.91
CA ALA A 164 -16.00 -21.82 7.49
C ALA A 164 -17.38 -21.21 7.18
N ASP A 165 -17.66 -21.06 5.89
CA ASP A 165 -18.94 -20.58 5.35
C ASP A 165 -20.10 -21.57 5.51
N ASP A 166 -19.83 -22.79 5.97
CA ASP A 166 -20.87 -23.77 6.31
C ASP A 166 -21.45 -23.58 7.72
N ALA A 167 -21.06 -22.50 8.42
CA ALA A 167 -21.45 -22.16 9.79
C ALA A 167 -20.95 -23.15 10.86
N HIS A 168 -19.99 -24.00 10.50
CA HIS A 168 -19.41 -24.95 11.44
C HIS A 168 -17.98 -24.56 11.83
N VAL A 169 -17.61 -24.96 13.04
CA VAL A 169 -16.22 -25.04 13.48
C VAL A 169 -15.86 -26.52 13.55
N LEU A 170 -14.79 -26.92 12.86
CA LEU A 170 -14.28 -28.28 12.95
C LEU A 170 -13.08 -28.34 13.87
N PHE A 171 -13.05 -29.37 14.69
CA PHE A 171 -12.00 -29.62 15.68
C PHE A 171 -11.18 -30.84 15.31
N TYR A 172 -9.85 -30.71 15.38
CA TYR A 172 -8.89 -31.76 14.96
C TYR A 172 -7.90 -32.07 16.07
N THR A 173 -7.47 -33.32 16.11
CA THR A 173 -6.53 -33.85 17.12
C THR A 173 -5.23 -34.31 16.48
N GLY A 174 -4.12 -34.13 17.20
CA GLY A 174 -2.80 -34.70 16.89
C GLY A 174 -2.06 -34.08 15.73
N VAL A 175 -0.90 -34.68 15.41
CA VAL A 175 -0.13 -34.48 14.18
C VAL A 175 0.26 -35.88 13.69
N PRO A 176 -0.12 -36.29 12.46
CA PRO A 176 -0.96 -35.55 11.51
C PRO A 176 -2.35 -35.27 12.09
N PHE A 177 -2.90 -34.10 11.73
CA PHE A 177 -4.21 -33.69 12.23
C PHE A 177 -5.31 -34.60 11.69
N LYS A 178 -6.16 -35.10 12.60
CA LYS A 178 -7.30 -35.94 12.29
C LYS A 178 -8.58 -35.28 12.76
N TYR A 179 -9.61 -35.33 11.93
CA TYR A 179 -10.94 -34.87 12.31
C TYR A 179 -11.39 -35.54 13.61
N ALA A 180 -11.87 -34.76 14.55
CA ALA A 180 -12.41 -35.25 15.81
C ALA A 180 -13.92 -35.02 15.90
N ARG A 181 -14.38 -33.81 15.63
CA ARG A 181 -15.81 -33.46 15.69
C ARG A 181 -16.16 -32.16 15.00
N THR A 182 -17.45 -31.97 14.69
CA THR A 182 -18.09 -30.75 14.23
C THR A 182 -18.76 -30.04 15.39
N LEU A 183 -18.53 -28.70 15.49
CA LEU A 183 -19.10 -27.82 16.49
C LEU A 183 -20.09 -26.89 15.78
N SER A 184 -21.40 -27.15 15.96
CA SER A 184 -22.50 -26.49 15.22
C SER A 184 -23.22 -25.47 16.12
N HIS A 185 -22.47 -24.48 16.63
CA HIS A 185 -23.01 -23.49 17.57
C HIS A 185 -23.25 -22.12 16.90
N HIS A 186 -22.73 -21.89 15.71
CA HIS A 186 -23.00 -20.73 14.88
C HIS A 186 -24.17 -20.98 13.92
N THR A 187 -24.92 -19.93 13.59
CA THR A 187 -26.05 -19.97 12.65
C THR A 187 -25.70 -19.36 11.28
N ARG A 188 -24.55 -18.72 11.19
CA ARG A 188 -24.01 -18.08 9.98
C ARG A 188 -22.52 -18.34 9.87
N PHE A 189 -21.90 -17.83 8.80
CA PHE A 189 -20.48 -17.98 8.51
C PHE A 189 -19.57 -17.69 9.71
N VAL A 190 -18.56 -18.51 9.91
CA VAL A 190 -17.52 -18.28 10.91
C VAL A 190 -16.37 -17.55 10.23
N HIS A 191 -16.05 -16.33 10.68
CA HIS A 191 -15.02 -15.52 10.05
C HIS A 191 -13.66 -15.63 10.70
N ASP A 192 -13.61 -15.89 12.00
CA ASP A 192 -12.35 -15.99 12.72
C ASP A 192 -12.38 -17.02 13.84
N VAL A 193 -11.22 -17.63 14.08
CA VAL A 193 -10.98 -18.57 15.18
C VAL A 193 -9.63 -18.26 15.79
N ALA A 194 -9.55 -18.19 17.11
CA ALA A 194 -8.29 -17.92 17.81
C ALA A 194 -8.12 -18.86 19.02
N TYR A 195 -6.90 -19.33 19.26
CA TYR A 195 -6.49 -20.01 20.48
C TYR A 195 -5.93 -19.02 21.49
N ALA A 196 -6.22 -19.24 22.76
CA ALA A 196 -5.53 -18.54 23.84
C ALA A 196 -4.03 -18.91 23.82
N PRO A 197 -3.11 -17.98 24.19
CA PRO A 197 -1.67 -18.26 24.24
C PRO A 197 -1.28 -19.45 25.12
N ASP A 198 -2.00 -19.70 26.21
CA ASP A 198 -1.81 -20.87 27.08
C ASP A 198 -2.41 -22.17 26.51
N GLY A 199 -3.21 -22.07 25.44
CA GLY A 199 -3.88 -23.18 24.80
C GLY A 199 -5.00 -23.83 25.61
N ALA A 200 -5.44 -23.22 26.71
CA ALA A 200 -6.53 -23.75 27.55
C ALA A 200 -7.90 -23.60 26.87
N THR A 201 -8.09 -22.52 26.12
CA THR A 201 -9.35 -22.20 25.45
C THR A 201 -9.11 -21.78 23.99
N PHE A 202 -10.15 -21.89 23.15
CA PHE A 202 -10.22 -21.21 21.88
C PHE A 202 -11.60 -20.59 21.66
N VAL A 203 -11.67 -19.59 20.82
CA VAL A 203 -12.90 -18.86 20.55
C VAL A 203 -13.12 -18.74 19.05
N SER A 204 -14.38 -18.87 18.63
CA SER A 204 -14.81 -18.56 17.26
C SER A 204 -15.75 -17.36 17.23
N GLY A 205 -15.61 -16.52 16.19
CA GLY A 205 -16.47 -15.38 15.90
C GLY A 205 -17.19 -15.52 14.58
N GLY A 206 -18.51 -15.33 14.59
CA GLY A 206 -19.37 -15.54 13.43
C GLY A 206 -20.09 -14.32 12.92
N ALA A 207 -20.65 -14.46 11.70
CA ALA A 207 -21.52 -13.46 11.08
C ALA A 207 -22.89 -13.35 11.78
N ASP A 208 -23.17 -14.20 12.75
CA ASP A 208 -24.34 -14.16 13.64
C ASP A 208 -24.15 -13.21 14.84
N GLY A 209 -22.97 -12.59 14.97
CA GLY A 209 -22.63 -11.69 16.06
C GLY A 209 -22.27 -12.37 17.36
N ARG A 210 -22.08 -13.71 17.34
CA ARG A 210 -21.77 -14.53 18.51
C ARG A 210 -20.31 -14.87 18.60
N LEU A 211 -19.83 -14.91 19.83
CA LEU A 211 -18.58 -15.57 20.20
C LEU A 211 -18.92 -16.90 20.89
N CYS A 212 -18.32 -17.99 20.43
CA CYS A 212 -18.42 -19.29 21.07
C CYS A 212 -17.07 -19.62 21.72
N VAL A 213 -17.09 -19.93 23.01
CA VAL A 213 -15.89 -20.23 23.81
C VAL A 213 -15.83 -21.73 24.05
N TYR A 214 -14.67 -22.34 23.75
CA TYR A 214 -14.48 -23.79 23.81
C TYR A 214 -13.25 -24.16 24.65
N ASP A 215 -13.26 -25.37 25.21
CA ASP A 215 -12.08 -26.01 25.79
C ASP A 215 -11.03 -26.28 24.71
N GLY A 216 -9.79 -25.86 24.96
CA GLY A 216 -8.71 -25.95 23.98
C GLY A 216 -8.17 -27.35 23.72
N VAL A 217 -8.48 -28.34 24.57
CA VAL A 217 -7.99 -29.74 24.47
C VAL A 217 -9.09 -30.68 24.00
N SER A 218 -10.30 -30.55 24.58
CA SER A 218 -11.45 -31.39 24.28
C SER A 218 -12.35 -30.85 23.18
N GLY A 219 -12.38 -29.51 23.01
CA GLY A 219 -13.28 -28.79 22.09
C GLY A 219 -14.72 -28.71 22.64
N ASP A 220 -14.95 -28.93 23.92
CA ASP A 220 -16.27 -28.78 24.53
C ASP A 220 -16.67 -27.31 24.61
N LEU A 221 -17.95 -26.99 24.40
CA LEU A 221 -18.45 -25.64 24.51
C LEU A 221 -18.53 -25.22 25.99
N HIS A 222 -17.83 -24.16 26.34
CA HIS A 222 -17.94 -23.51 27.66
C HIS A 222 -19.12 -22.53 27.72
N GLY A 223 -19.48 -21.93 26.58
CA GLY A 223 -20.62 -21.02 26.47
C GLY A 223 -20.54 -20.10 25.26
N THR A 224 -21.59 -19.30 25.10
CA THR A 224 -21.73 -18.32 24.01
C THR A 224 -21.92 -16.92 24.57
N ILE A 225 -21.46 -15.93 23.81
CA ILE A 225 -21.60 -14.49 24.13
C ILE A 225 -22.27 -13.83 22.92
N GLU A 226 -23.37 -13.11 23.13
CA GLU A 226 -23.95 -12.21 22.15
C GLU A 226 -23.09 -10.93 22.11
N ALA A 227 -22.11 -10.92 21.20
CA ALA A 227 -21.00 -9.97 21.31
C ALA A 227 -21.19 -8.72 20.47
N HIS A 228 -21.75 -8.79 19.28
CA HIS A 228 -21.91 -7.67 18.35
C HIS A 228 -23.28 -7.64 17.68
N GLN A 229 -23.72 -6.42 17.32
CA GLN A 229 -24.89 -6.24 16.46
C GLN A 229 -24.48 -6.38 14.98
N GLY A 230 -24.28 -7.60 14.53
CA GLY A 230 -23.83 -7.95 13.18
C GLY A 230 -22.56 -8.79 13.18
N THR A 231 -21.94 -8.92 12.02
CA THR A 231 -20.80 -9.78 11.80
C THR A 231 -19.60 -9.45 12.71
N ILE A 232 -19.01 -10.47 13.32
CA ILE A 232 -17.68 -10.41 13.93
C ILE A 232 -16.67 -10.78 12.85
N PHE A 233 -15.75 -9.86 12.54
CA PHE A 233 -14.74 -10.08 11.50
C PHE A 233 -13.43 -10.64 12.05
N ALA A 234 -13.05 -10.25 13.27
CA ALA A 234 -11.79 -10.65 13.86
C ALA A 234 -11.88 -10.82 15.37
N VAL A 235 -11.11 -11.77 15.88
CA VAL A 235 -10.91 -12.02 17.31
C VAL A 235 -9.43 -12.18 17.63
N SER A 236 -8.99 -11.69 18.79
CA SER A 236 -7.61 -11.81 19.22
C SER A 236 -7.51 -11.91 20.74
N PHE A 237 -6.82 -12.93 21.23
CA PHE A 237 -6.55 -13.06 22.66
C PHE A 237 -5.50 -12.07 23.13
N ALA A 238 -5.66 -11.62 24.36
CA ALA A 238 -4.61 -10.95 25.09
C ALA A 238 -3.45 -11.91 25.41
N PRO A 239 -2.22 -11.40 25.61
CA PRO A 239 -1.08 -12.22 26.04
C PRO A 239 -1.30 -12.92 27.38
N ASP A 240 -2.21 -12.42 28.21
CA ASP A 240 -2.58 -12.99 29.52
C ASP A 240 -3.49 -14.23 29.44
N SER A 241 -3.98 -14.57 28.25
CA SER A 241 -4.93 -15.67 27.99
C SER A 241 -6.29 -15.54 28.67
N LYS A 242 -6.54 -14.45 29.40
CA LYS A 242 -7.79 -14.20 30.16
C LYS A 242 -8.75 -13.33 29.41
N HIS A 243 -8.22 -12.37 28.65
CA HIS A 243 -9.01 -11.40 27.91
C HIS A 243 -9.01 -11.70 26.41
N LEU A 244 -10.10 -11.36 25.77
CA LEU A 244 -10.30 -11.48 24.31
C LEU A 244 -10.79 -10.15 23.77
N ALA A 245 -10.21 -9.69 22.67
CA ALA A 245 -10.77 -8.59 21.90
C ALA A 245 -11.54 -9.12 20.69
N SER A 246 -12.65 -8.47 20.35
CA SER A 246 -13.45 -8.74 19.16
C SER A 246 -13.72 -7.46 18.39
N ALA A 247 -13.76 -7.56 17.05
CA ALA A 247 -14.01 -6.44 16.14
C ALA A 247 -15.20 -6.78 15.22
N GLY A 248 -16.15 -5.85 15.11
CA GLY A 248 -17.43 -6.13 14.47
C GLY A 248 -17.88 -5.11 13.42
N ALA A 249 -18.90 -5.51 12.66
CA ALA A 249 -19.56 -4.71 11.65
C ALA A 249 -20.33 -3.51 12.23
N ASP A 250 -20.61 -3.51 13.54
CA ASP A 250 -21.23 -2.40 14.26
C ASP A 250 -20.24 -1.24 14.55
N GLY A 251 -19.01 -1.33 14.05
CA GLY A 251 -17.96 -0.33 14.22
C GLY A 251 -17.32 -0.34 15.60
N ALA A 252 -17.58 -1.36 16.41
CA ALA A 252 -17.06 -1.48 17.76
C ALA A 252 -15.90 -2.47 17.86
N VAL A 253 -14.99 -2.19 18.80
CA VAL A 253 -14.03 -3.14 19.38
C VAL A 253 -14.42 -3.35 20.84
N ARG A 254 -14.55 -4.61 21.24
CA ARG A 254 -14.93 -4.99 22.61
C ARG A 254 -13.90 -5.91 23.21
N VAL A 255 -13.64 -5.73 24.50
CA VAL A 255 -12.79 -6.60 25.31
C VAL A 255 -13.67 -7.40 26.28
N TRP A 256 -13.44 -8.69 26.35
CA TRP A 256 -14.21 -9.66 27.12
C TRP A 256 -13.33 -10.38 28.12
N ASP A 257 -13.83 -10.61 29.32
CA ASP A 257 -13.31 -11.64 30.22
C ASP A 257 -13.84 -13.00 29.72
N VAL A 258 -12.94 -13.90 29.33
CA VAL A 258 -13.29 -15.17 28.69
C VAL A 258 -13.91 -16.15 29.68
N ALA A 259 -13.43 -16.19 30.92
CA ALA A 259 -13.93 -17.08 31.96
C ALA A 259 -15.31 -16.63 32.47
N ALA A 260 -15.45 -15.33 32.77
CA ALA A 260 -16.72 -14.76 33.22
C ALA A 260 -17.72 -14.56 32.07
N ARG A 261 -17.24 -14.50 30.83
CA ARG A 261 -18.03 -14.19 29.62
C ARG A 261 -18.74 -12.85 29.71
N THR A 262 -18.10 -11.86 30.30
CA THR A 262 -18.63 -10.52 30.50
C THR A 262 -17.83 -9.48 29.74
N LEU A 263 -18.53 -8.41 29.31
CA LEU A 263 -17.89 -7.26 28.67
C LEU A 263 -17.07 -6.50 29.71
N VAL A 264 -15.80 -6.26 29.40
CA VAL A 264 -14.89 -5.45 30.24
C VAL A 264 -14.92 -3.99 29.79
N CYS A 265 -14.72 -3.73 28.51
CA CYS A 265 -14.76 -2.39 27.93
C CYS A 265 -15.10 -2.42 26.43
N GLU A 266 -15.56 -1.26 25.93
CA GLU A 266 -15.93 -1.06 24.53
C GLU A 266 -15.32 0.25 24.01
N TRP A 267 -14.85 0.22 22.77
CA TRP A 267 -14.57 1.39 21.95
C TRP A 267 -15.39 1.31 20.66
N ARG A 268 -15.86 2.45 20.17
CA ARG A 268 -16.59 2.55 18.93
C ARG A 268 -16.03 3.66 18.06
N SER A 269 -15.95 3.43 16.76
CA SER A 269 -15.51 4.42 15.79
C SER A 269 -16.51 5.59 15.71
N ASP A 270 -15.98 6.82 15.67
CA ASP A 270 -16.75 8.06 15.51
C ASP A 270 -17.12 8.36 14.04
N ALA A 271 -16.73 7.49 13.10
CA ALA A 271 -16.98 7.69 11.68
C ALA A 271 -18.49 7.72 11.40
N GLN A 272 -18.94 8.77 10.70
CA GLN A 272 -20.36 8.96 10.36
C GLN A 272 -20.90 7.87 9.42
N ASP A 273 -20.07 7.39 8.48
CA ASP A 273 -20.43 6.30 7.58
C ASP A 273 -20.26 4.96 8.31
N ARG A 274 -21.39 4.31 8.57
CA ARG A 274 -21.43 3.00 9.25
C ARG A 274 -20.71 1.89 8.51
N VAL A 275 -20.62 1.94 7.18
CA VAL A 275 -19.90 0.92 6.40
C VAL A 275 -18.40 1.13 6.56
N LEU A 276 -17.92 2.35 6.46
CA LEU A 276 -16.51 2.71 6.62
C LEU A 276 -16.02 2.51 8.06
N ALA A 277 -16.92 2.63 9.04
CA ALA A 277 -16.64 2.42 10.46
C ALA A 277 -16.44 0.95 10.85
N GLN A 278 -16.89 -0.02 10.04
CA GLN A 278 -16.77 -1.45 10.35
C GLN A 278 -15.33 -1.81 10.69
N GLN A 279 -15.12 -2.57 11.75
CA GLN A 279 -13.79 -3.05 12.18
C GLN A 279 -13.56 -4.45 11.57
N VAL A 280 -12.70 -4.52 10.54
CA VAL A 280 -12.53 -5.73 9.70
C VAL A 280 -11.27 -6.54 10.02
N GLY A 281 -10.41 -6.02 10.87
CA GLY A 281 -9.19 -6.71 11.32
C GLY A 281 -8.81 -6.29 12.73
N LEU A 282 -8.19 -7.19 13.46
CA LEU A 282 -7.81 -6.97 14.86
C LEU A 282 -6.57 -7.78 15.21
N VAL A 283 -5.69 -7.20 16.01
CA VAL A 283 -4.61 -7.94 16.67
C VAL A 283 -4.30 -7.32 18.03
N TRP A 284 -4.09 -8.16 19.03
CA TRP A 284 -3.63 -7.75 20.36
C TRP A 284 -2.13 -7.97 20.47
N THR A 285 -1.37 -6.91 20.73
CA THR A 285 0.07 -6.93 20.98
C THR A 285 0.33 -6.92 22.49
N ALA A 286 1.59 -7.01 22.90
CA ALA A 286 1.95 -6.92 24.31
C ALA A 286 1.52 -5.60 24.98
N GLY A 287 1.45 -4.49 24.23
CA GLY A 287 1.20 -3.16 24.78
C GLY A 287 -0.01 -2.41 24.20
N ALA A 288 -0.69 -2.97 23.19
CA ALA A 288 -1.79 -2.29 22.50
C ALA A 288 -2.73 -3.27 21.79
N ILE A 289 -3.94 -2.81 21.50
CA ILE A 289 -4.85 -3.45 20.56
C ILE A 289 -4.82 -2.62 19.28
N VAL A 290 -4.55 -3.25 18.15
CA VAL A 290 -4.58 -2.60 16.83
C VAL A 290 -5.81 -3.08 16.09
N SER A 291 -6.71 -2.17 15.76
CA SER A 291 -7.91 -2.44 14.98
C SER A 291 -7.84 -1.79 13.61
N LEU A 292 -8.28 -2.51 12.59
CA LEU A 292 -8.37 -2.03 11.22
C LEU A 292 -9.83 -1.75 10.86
N SER A 293 -10.13 -0.50 10.51
CA SER A 293 -11.43 -0.15 9.95
C SER A 293 -11.54 -0.55 8.47
N PHE A 294 -12.76 -0.72 7.96
CA PHE A 294 -13.00 -0.94 6.53
C PHE A 294 -12.47 0.21 5.67
N HIS A 295 -12.43 1.42 6.23
CA HIS A 295 -11.81 2.58 5.60
C HIS A 295 -10.29 2.46 5.42
N GLY A 296 -9.65 1.44 6.02
CA GLY A 296 -8.21 1.20 5.92
C GLY A 296 -7.38 1.92 7.00
N MET A 297 -8.00 2.49 8.02
CA MET A 297 -7.29 3.11 9.15
C MET A 297 -6.94 2.07 10.21
N LEU A 298 -5.70 2.10 10.68
CA LEU A 298 -5.23 1.29 11.80
C LEU A 298 -5.28 2.15 13.08
N THR A 299 -6.21 1.83 13.96
CA THR A 299 -6.38 2.51 15.26
C THR A 299 -5.67 1.72 16.35
N VAL A 300 -4.77 2.38 17.09
CA VAL A 300 -4.03 1.80 18.21
C VAL A 300 -4.75 2.18 19.50
N LEU A 301 -5.27 1.17 20.18
CA LEU A 301 -6.07 1.32 21.40
C LEU A 301 -5.28 0.87 22.63
N ASP A 302 -5.48 1.56 23.74
CA ASP A 302 -4.99 1.13 25.06
C ASP A 302 -5.77 -0.09 25.54
N PRO A 303 -5.11 -1.20 25.94
CA PRO A 303 -5.83 -2.42 26.32
C PRO A 303 -6.71 -2.27 27.57
N GLY A 304 -6.36 -1.38 28.48
CA GLY A 304 -7.07 -1.24 29.77
C GLY A 304 -8.37 -0.44 29.67
N ALA A 305 -8.39 0.61 28.86
CA ALA A 305 -9.52 1.54 28.78
C ALA A 305 -10.09 1.71 27.36
N LEU A 306 -9.52 1.03 26.36
CA LEU A 306 -9.82 1.18 24.94
C LEU A 306 -9.83 2.64 24.46
N ARG A 307 -8.96 3.48 25.01
CA ARG A 307 -8.74 4.83 24.52
C ARG A 307 -7.82 4.79 23.32
N VAL A 308 -8.12 5.63 22.32
CA VAL A 308 -7.24 5.79 21.15
C VAL A 308 -5.92 6.41 21.62
N ARG A 309 -4.82 5.67 21.45
CA ARG A 309 -3.46 6.13 21.72
C ARG A 309 -2.86 6.79 20.50
N ASP A 310 -3.12 6.19 19.33
CA ASP A 310 -2.57 6.63 18.06
C ASP A 310 -3.43 6.12 16.89
N THR A 311 -3.25 6.74 15.73
CA THR A 311 -3.87 6.30 14.47
C THR A 311 -2.80 6.25 13.40
N LEU A 312 -2.50 5.04 12.90
CA LEU A 312 -1.53 4.84 11.85
C LEU A 312 -2.19 5.10 10.50
N VAL A 313 -1.80 6.21 9.90
CA VAL A 313 -2.31 6.65 8.60
C VAL A 313 -1.38 6.15 7.49
N GLY A 314 -1.93 5.76 6.36
CA GLY A 314 -1.18 5.34 5.17
C GLY A 314 -2.10 5.05 4.00
N PRO A 315 -1.56 5.08 2.75
CA PRO A 315 -2.33 4.77 1.56
C PRO A 315 -2.90 3.34 1.61
N THR A 316 -4.14 3.19 1.17
CA THR A 316 -4.80 1.87 1.06
C THR A 316 -4.71 1.30 -0.36
N MET A 317 -4.30 2.13 -1.32
CA MET A 317 -4.13 1.82 -2.73
C MET A 317 -2.79 2.37 -3.26
N GLY A 318 -2.50 2.13 -4.52
CA GLY A 318 -1.29 2.65 -5.17
C GLY A 318 -1.27 4.18 -5.22
N LEU A 319 -0.08 4.74 -5.16
CA LEU A 319 0.13 6.17 -5.35
C LEU A 319 0.21 6.52 -6.84
N VAL A 320 -0.25 7.71 -7.17
CA VAL A 320 -0.25 8.25 -8.53
C VAL A 320 0.92 9.20 -8.73
N ASP A 321 1.17 10.05 -7.74
CA ASP A 321 2.18 11.11 -7.83
C ASP A 321 2.69 11.52 -6.45
N VAL A 322 3.82 12.20 -6.40
CA VAL A 322 4.43 12.78 -5.20
C VAL A 322 5.00 14.15 -5.51
N ALA A 323 4.84 15.09 -4.58
CA ALA A 323 5.38 16.44 -4.71
C ALA A 323 5.94 16.93 -3.37
N VAL A 324 6.93 17.83 -3.45
CA VAL A 324 7.61 18.43 -2.30
C VAL A 324 7.38 19.93 -2.30
N SER A 325 6.94 20.49 -1.19
CA SER A 325 6.71 21.92 -0.99
C SER A 325 7.24 22.35 0.37
N GLY A 326 8.18 23.28 0.41
CA GLY A 326 8.76 23.79 1.67
C GLY A 326 9.36 22.70 2.57
N GLY A 327 9.98 21.66 1.98
CA GLY A 327 10.52 20.49 2.73
C GLY A 327 9.48 19.47 3.18
N LYS A 328 8.18 19.72 2.96
CA LYS A 328 7.09 18.80 3.25
C LYS A 328 6.73 17.98 2.02
N ILE A 329 6.34 16.73 2.23
CA ILE A 329 6.03 15.79 1.16
C ILE A 329 4.52 15.56 1.12
N ALA A 330 3.94 15.58 -0.06
CA ALA A 330 2.57 15.13 -0.31
C ALA A 330 2.57 14.01 -1.34
N ALA A 331 1.75 12.98 -1.12
CA ALA A 331 1.56 11.88 -2.06
C ALA A 331 0.08 11.71 -2.37
N ALA A 332 -0.26 11.68 -3.64
CA ALA A 332 -1.62 11.49 -4.13
C ALA A 332 -1.90 10.01 -4.36
N CYS A 333 -2.99 9.52 -3.80
CA CYS A 333 -3.41 8.12 -3.87
C CYS A 333 -4.59 7.92 -4.83
N VAL A 334 -4.67 6.77 -5.48
CA VAL A 334 -5.77 6.40 -6.38
C VAL A 334 -7.14 6.45 -5.69
N ASP A 335 -7.18 6.28 -4.35
CA ASP A 335 -8.41 6.35 -3.55
C ASP A 335 -9.00 7.77 -3.40
N GLY A 336 -8.36 8.77 -4.01
CA GLY A 336 -8.80 10.18 -3.95
C GLY A 336 -8.23 10.96 -2.77
N ARG A 337 -7.34 10.39 -1.98
CA ARG A 337 -6.72 11.06 -0.84
C ARG A 337 -5.33 11.57 -1.16
N VAL A 338 -4.96 12.65 -0.49
CA VAL A 338 -3.59 13.17 -0.47
C VAL A 338 -3.03 12.99 0.93
N TYR A 339 -1.95 12.25 1.02
CA TYR A 339 -1.23 11.99 2.27
C TYR A 339 -0.10 13.00 2.42
N LEU A 340 -0.08 13.69 3.55
CA LEU A 340 0.98 14.65 3.89
C LEU A 340 1.94 14.00 4.86
N TYR A 341 3.21 14.03 4.51
CA TYR A 341 4.29 13.49 5.33
C TYR A 341 5.18 14.63 5.80
N ASP A 342 5.31 14.76 7.09
CA ASP A 342 6.25 15.67 7.75
C ASP A 342 7.34 14.86 8.45
N GLU A 343 8.46 15.47 8.81
CA GLU A 343 9.55 14.77 9.53
C GLU A 343 9.07 14.13 10.85
N CYS A 344 7.99 14.63 11.42
CA CYS A 344 7.48 14.24 12.73
C CYS A 344 6.07 13.64 12.77
N VAL A 345 5.22 13.77 11.74
CA VAL A 345 3.81 13.37 11.86
C VAL A 345 3.22 12.92 10.52
N ASP A 346 2.72 11.70 10.50
CA ASP A 346 1.85 11.19 9.43
C ASP A 346 0.46 11.83 9.61
N ARG A 347 0.13 12.85 8.85
CA ARG A 347 -1.22 13.44 8.83
C ARG A 347 -1.85 13.23 7.48
N CYS A 348 -3.04 12.67 7.47
CA CYS A 348 -3.95 12.79 6.33
C CYS A 348 -4.69 14.13 6.48
N PRO A 349 -4.76 15.00 5.44
CA PRO A 349 -5.64 16.15 5.49
C PRO A 349 -7.05 15.66 5.79
N ARG A 350 -7.73 16.33 6.72
CA ARG A 350 -9.09 16.01 7.08
C ARG A 350 -9.99 16.10 5.84
N GLU A 351 -10.65 14.99 5.54
CA GLU A 351 -11.93 14.93 4.85
C GLU A 351 -12.07 15.57 3.47
N ALA A 352 -11.49 14.96 2.43
CA ALA A 352 -12.18 14.94 1.16
C ALA A 352 -11.76 13.68 0.41
N ALA A 353 -12.62 12.70 0.33
CA ALA A 353 -12.55 11.73 -0.75
C ALA A 353 -12.81 12.51 -2.05
N TRP A 354 -11.75 12.95 -2.69
CA TRP A 354 -11.83 13.58 -4.01
C TRP A 354 -11.85 12.49 -5.08
N PRO A 355 -12.38 12.77 -6.25
CA PRO A 355 -12.18 11.88 -7.40
C PRO A 355 -10.70 11.62 -7.60
N SER A 356 -10.36 10.42 -8.08
CA SER A 356 -8.97 9.96 -8.21
C SER A 356 -8.07 11.03 -8.82
N PRO A 357 -6.92 11.35 -8.19
CA PRO A 357 -5.96 12.29 -8.73
C PRO A 357 -5.31 11.72 -10.00
N VAL A 358 -4.99 12.58 -10.93
CA VAL A 358 -4.31 12.27 -12.19
C VAL A 358 -2.84 12.67 -12.10
N ARG A 359 -2.57 13.87 -11.57
CA ARG A 359 -1.23 14.43 -11.38
C ARG A 359 -1.20 15.36 -10.18
N MET A 360 -0.01 15.56 -9.65
CA MET A 360 0.24 16.50 -8.57
C MET A 360 1.52 17.29 -8.85
N GLY A 361 1.53 18.53 -8.43
CA GLY A 361 2.72 19.38 -8.44
C GLY A 361 2.74 20.27 -7.19
N SER A 362 3.76 21.08 -7.05
CA SER A 362 3.92 21.94 -5.89
C SER A 362 4.49 23.31 -6.25
N THR A 363 4.14 24.28 -5.42
CA THR A 363 4.82 25.57 -5.31
C THR A 363 5.64 25.60 -4.02
N SER A 364 6.28 26.71 -3.72
CA SER A 364 6.96 26.91 -2.44
C SER A 364 6.03 26.88 -1.21
N SER A 365 4.72 27.11 -1.38
CA SER A 365 3.74 27.28 -0.28
C SER A 365 2.49 26.41 -0.37
N ALA A 366 2.34 25.64 -1.44
CA ALA A 366 1.14 24.82 -1.67
C ALA A 366 1.41 23.60 -2.55
N TRP A 367 0.50 22.62 -2.49
CA TRP A 367 0.41 21.53 -3.46
C TRP A 367 -0.80 21.74 -4.36
N VAL A 368 -0.66 21.37 -5.62
CA VAL A 368 -1.74 21.45 -6.62
C VAL A 368 -2.04 20.04 -7.10
N VAL A 369 -3.28 19.62 -6.98
CA VAL A 369 -3.76 18.27 -7.35
C VAL A 369 -4.76 18.39 -8.48
N ALA A 370 -4.49 17.73 -9.59
CA ALA A 370 -5.41 17.57 -10.71
C ALA A 370 -6.17 16.24 -10.54
N SER A 371 -7.49 16.26 -10.67
CA SER A 371 -8.37 15.10 -10.44
C SER A 371 -9.25 14.79 -11.64
N LEU A 372 -9.79 13.56 -11.70
CA LEU A 372 -10.65 13.06 -12.79
C LEU A 372 -11.99 13.82 -12.94
N ASP A 373 -12.38 14.64 -11.97
CA ASP A 373 -13.54 15.53 -12.04
C ASP A 373 -13.27 16.83 -12.79
N ASN A 374 -12.16 16.90 -13.52
CA ASN A 374 -11.72 18.06 -14.28
C ASN A 374 -11.52 19.29 -13.39
N ALA A 375 -11.01 19.09 -12.19
CA ALA A 375 -10.74 20.16 -11.24
C ALA A 375 -9.30 20.13 -10.75
N LEU A 376 -8.75 21.32 -10.54
CA LEU A 376 -7.53 21.55 -9.77
C LEU A 376 -7.91 21.92 -8.33
N ARG A 377 -7.18 21.33 -7.39
CA ARG A 377 -7.28 21.68 -5.98
C ARG A 377 -5.93 22.15 -5.47
N VAL A 378 -5.92 23.38 -4.97
CA VAL A 378 -4.72 23.96 -4.36
C VAL A 378 -4.84 23.78 -2.85
N ILE A 379 -3.93 22.99 -2.29
CA ILE A 379 -3.84 22.68 -0.86
C ILE A 379 -2.71 23.51 -0.27
N ARG A 380 -3.03 24.51 0.55
CA ARG A 380 -2.01 25.34 1.20
C ARG A 380 -1.50 24.70 2.49
N HIS A 381 -0.34 25.12 2.94
CA HIS A 381 0.28 24.61 4.17
C HIS A 381 -0.54 24.87 5.45
N ASP A 382 -1.46 25.83 5.42
CA ASP A 382 -2.42 26.12 6.50
C ASP A 382 -3.62 25.14 6.52
N GLY A 383 -3.70 24.24 5.54
CA GLY A 383 -4.79 23.27 5.38
C GLY A 383 -5.99 23.80 4.58
N SER A 384 -5.94 25.05 4.10
CA SER A 384 -7.00 25.58 3.23
C SER A 384 -6.93 24.95 1.84
N VAL A 385 -8.10 24.67 1.26
CA VAL A 385 -8.24 24.07 -0.08
C VAL A 385 -9.10 24.95 -0.94
N THR A 386 -8.58 25.34 -2.11
CA THR A 386 -9.36 26.03 -3.15
C THR A 386 -9.53 25.13 -4.36
N LYS A 387 -10.72 25.18 -4.98
CA LYS A 387 -11.06 24.38 -6.16
C LYS A 387 -11.20 25.29 -7.37
N HIS A 388 -10.60 24.88 -8.50
CA HIS A 388 -10.72 25.54 -9.79
C HIS A 388 -11.14 24.51 -10.84
N ASP A 389 -12.20 24.79 -11.59
CA ASP A 389 -12.66 23.90 -12.66
C ASP A 389 -11.87 24.17 -13.95
N VAL A 390 -11.60 23.10 -14.71
CA VAL A 390 -10.81 23.08 -15.94
C VAL A 390 -11.69 22.68 -17.12
N SER A 391 -11.37 23.16 -18.32
CA SER A 391 -12.26 23.09 -19.50
C SER A 391 -12.40 21.70 -20.15
N GLY A 392 -11.58 20.71 -19.77
CA GLY A 392 -11.59 19.37 -20.38
C GLY A 392 -10.95 18.31 -19.50
N HIS A 393 -10.83 17.08 -20.03
CA HIS A 393 -10.17 15.97 -19.30
C HIS A 393 -8.67 16.22 -19.14
N ILE A 394 -8.21 16.22 -17.91
CA ILE A 394 -6.82 16.51 -17.56
C ILE A 394 -5.94 15.32 -17.96
N ARG A 395 -4.90 15.58 -18.76
CA ARG A 395 -3.87 14.59 -19.16
C ARG A 395 -2.56 14.78 -18.40
N SER A 396 -2.15 16.05 -18.22
CA SER A 396 -0.90 16.38 -17.56
C SER A 396 -1.02 17.72 -16.81
N LEU A 397 -0.23 17.87 -15.77
CA LEU A 397 -0.14 19.08 -14.95
C LEU A 397 1.32 19.45 -14.78
N GLN A 398 1.61 20.73 -14.96
CA GLN A 398 2.88 21.33 -14.56
C GLN A 398 2.60 22.57 -13.72
N VAL A 399 3.18 22.61 -12.54
CA VAL A 399 2.98 23.69 -11.59
C VAL A 399 4.21 24.58 -11.57
N CYS A 400 4.01 25.89 -11.71
CA CYS A 400 5.01 26.93 -11.56
C CYS A 400 4.59 27.88 -10.44
N ASP A 401 5.49 28.73 -9.96
CA ASP A 401 5.23 29.61 -8.80
C ASP A 401 4.02 30.53 -8.95
N ARG A 402 3.67 30.94 -10.16
CA ARG A 402 2.58 31.89 -10.41
C ARG A 402 1.32 31.28 -11.01
N ALA A 403 1.46 30.16 -11.74
CA ALA A 403 0.37 29.53 -12.44
C ALA A 403 0.60 28.03 -12.63
N SER A 404 -0.48 27.30 -12.79
CA SER A 404 -0.48 25.88 -13.16
C SER A 404 -0.87 25.74 -14.62
N PHE A 405 -0.05 25.06 -15.40
CA PHE A 405 -0.33 24.68 -16.78
C PHE A 405 -0.98 23.31 -16.79
N VAL A 406 -2.14 23.19 -17.38
CA VAL A 406 -2.95 21.98 -17.44
C VAL A 406 -3.18 21.59 -18.88
N LEU A 407 -2.62 20.46 -19.30
CA LEU A 407 -2.91 19.88 -20.60
C LEU A 407 -4.22 19.09 -20.50
N THR A 408 -5.16 19.43 -21.37
CA THR A 408 -6.47 18.78 -21.47
C THR A 408 -6.63 18.11 -22.84
N ASP A 409 -7.71 17.37 -23.03
CA ASP A 409 -8.09 16.81 -24.33
C ASP A 409 -8.58 17.88 -25.33
N THR A 410 -8.95 19.06 -24.85
CA THR A 410 -9.46 20.17 -25.68
C THR A 410 -8.42 21.28 -25.92
N GLY A 411 -7.31 21.28 -25.18
CA GLY A 411 -6.31 22.34 -25.26
C GLY A 411 -5.40 22.40 -24.04
N MET A 412 -4.94 23.57 -23.69
CA MET A 412 -4.17 23.86 -22.50
C MET A 412 -4.83 24.98 -21.71
N ASP A 413 -5.10 24.74 -20.44
CA ASP A 413 -5.57 25.76 -19.52
C ASP A 413 -4.40 26.26 -18.65
N VAL A 414 -4.32 27.56 -18.47
CA VAL A 414 -3.40 28.18 -17.52
C VAL A 414 -4.22 28.75 -16.38
N VAL A 415 -4.06 28.18 -15.20
CA VAL A 415 -4.79 28.56 -13.99
C VAL A 415 -3.84 29.33 -13.09
N SER A 416 -4.10 30.62 -12.86
CA SER A 416 -3.33 31.39 -11.87
C SER A 416 -3.69 30.93 -10.46
N HIS A 417 -2.75 31.05 -9.52
CA HIS A 417 -3.02 30.68 -8.13
C HIS A 417 -3.99 31.66 -7.41
N ASP A 418 -4.28 32.81 -8.05
CA ASP A 418 -5.30 33.77 -7.62
C ASP A 418 -6.70 33.44 -8.16
N GLY A 419 -6.82 32.41 -9.01
CA GLY A 419 -8.10 31.84 -9.46
C GLY A 419 -8.53 32.23 -10.86
N GLU A 420 -7.74 32.99 -11.61
CA GLU A 420 -8.00 33.24 -13.03
C GLU A 420 -7.63 32.03 -13.88
N CYS A 421 -8.52 31.61 -14.77
CA CYS A 421 -8.27 30.53 -15.71
C CYS A 421 -8.34 31.08 -17.14
N VAL A 422 -7.26 30.89 -17.90
CA VAL A 422 -7.17 31.25 -19.31
C VAL A 422 -6.94 30.00 -20.14
N SER A 423 -7.87 29.70 -21.03
CA SER A 423 -7.77 28.54 -21.92
C SER A 423 -7.11 28.93 -23.25
N HIS A 424 -6.14 28.15 -23.64
CA HIS A 424 -5.43 28.32 -24.91
C HIS A 424 -5.70 27.11 -25.83
N ARG A 425 -6.10 27.41 -27.07
CA ARG A 425 -6.09 26.43 -28.16
C ARG A 425 -4.92 26.73 -29.06
N ALA A 426 -3.98 25.81 -29.16
CA ALA A 426 -2.83 25.94 -30.04
C ALA A 426 -2.71 24.76 -31.00
N THR A 427 -1.83 24.90 -31.97
CA THR A 427 -1.58 23.95 -33.06
C THR A 427 -0.65 22.82 -32.64
N TRP A 428 -1.10 21.95 -31.73
CA TRP A 428 -0.47 20.65 -31.48
C TRP A 428 -1.48 19.52 -31.74
N PRO A 429 -1.01 18.27 -31.94
CA PRO A 429 -1.91 17.13 -32.15
C PRO A 429 -2.83 16.87 -30.95
N ASP A 430 -4.04 16.36 -31.24
CA ASP A 430 -5.04 15.99 -30.22
C ASP A 430 -4.58 14.82 -29.30
N ASP A 431 -3.48 14.13 -29.65
CA ASP A 431 -2.88 13.01 -28.92
C ASP A 431 -1.72 13.42 -27.99
N ALA A 432 -1.65 14.69 -27.59
CA ALA A 432 -0.70 15.18 -26.61
C ALA A 432 -0.79 14.41 -25.28
N THR A 433 0.36 14.01 -24.73
CA THR A 433 0.44 13.08 -23.58
C THR A 433 0.98 13.70 -22.33
N CYS A 434 1.96 14.60 -22.43
CA CYS A 434 2.63 15.21 -21.29
C CYS A 434 3.05 16.65 -21.57
N LEU A 435 3.30 17.37 -20.49
CA LEU A 435 3.61 18.79 -20.48
C LEU A 435 4.82 19.03 -19.59
N ALA A 436 5.70 19.95 -19.99
CA ALA A 436 6.73 20.54 -19.14
C ALA A 436 6.78 22.04 -19.34
N SER A 437 7.06 22.80 -18.29
CA SER A 437 7.27 24.25 -18.39
C SER A 437 8.37 24.71 -17.46
N GLN A 438 9.13 25.72 -17.90
CA GLN A 438 10.17 26.37 -17.10
C GLN A 438 10.33 27.80 -17.61
N ALA A 439 10.30 28.79 -16.71
CA ALA A 439 10.30 30.22 -17.04
C ALA A 439 9.18 30.56 -18.04
N SER A 440 9.52 31.01 -19.24
CA SER A 440 8.56 31.33 -20.33
C SER A 440 8.46 30.20 -21.39
N LEU A 441 9.14 29.07 -21.18
CA LEU A 441 9.12 27.96 -22.14
C LEU A 441 8.10 26.90 -21.74
N VAL A 442 7.41 26.37 -22.74
CA VAL A 442 6.44 25.27 -22.60
C VAL A 442 6.76 24.23 -23.66
N ALA A 443 6.83 22.97 -23.23
CA ALA A 443 7.01 21.82 -24.11
C ALA A 443 5.82 20.88 -23.97
N ILE A 444 5.28 20.42 -25.11
CA ILE A 444 4.17 19.46 -25.17
C ILE A 444 4.66 18.22 -25.92
N GLY A 445 4.63 17.06 -25.26
CA GLY A 445 4.95 15.78 -25.85
C GLY A 445 3.71 15.05 -26.34
N ALA A 446 3.82 14.32 -27.44
CA ALA A 446 2.70 13.65 -28.07
C ALA A 446 2.98 12.15 -28.37
N GLN A 447 1.95 11.42 -28.78
CA GLN A 447 2.07 10.00 -29.15
C GLN A 447 2.83 9.78 -30.46
N ASP A 448 2.89 10.80 -31.31
CA ASP A 448 3.65 10.79 -32.57
C ASP A 448 5.19 10.84 -32.38
N ALA A 449 5.67 10.73 -31.13
CA ALA A 449 7.07 10.80 -30.74
C ALA A 449 7.73 12.18 -30.94
N LYS A 450 6.96 13.24 -31.12
CA LYS A 450 7.43 14.60 -31.27
C LYS A 450 7.22 15.41 -29.99
N VAL A 451 8.03 16.46 -29.85
CA VAL A 451 7.89 17.46 -28.80
C VAL A 451 7.70 18.82 -29.47
N TYR A 452 6.64 19.50 -29.10
CA TYR A 452 6.28 20.83 -29.60
C TYR A 452 6.71 21.89 -28.56
N LEU A 453 7.56 22.83 -28.99
CA LEU A 453 8.09 23.90 -28.15
C LEU A 453 7.34 25.20 -28.37
N PHE A 454 7.00 25.87 -27.30
CA PHE A 454 6.31 27.15 -27.28
C PHE A 454 6.98 28.12 -26.30
N ARG A 455 6.82 29.43 -26.60
CA ARG A 455 7.06 30.50 -25.62
C ARG A 455 5.71 31.01 -25.12
N TYR A 456 5.59 31.17 -23.83
CA TYR A 456 4.41 31.69 -23.16
C TYR A 456 4.69 33.05 -22.53
N ASP A 457 3.92 34.07 -22.97
CA ASP A 457 3.96 35.45 -22.47
C ASP A 457 2.55 36.02 -22.22
N GLY A 458 1.58 35.13 -21.95
CA GLY A 458 0.14 35.38 -21.92
C GLY A 458 -0.56 34.77 -23.14
N ALA A 459 0.20 34.49 -24.21
CA ALA A 459 -0.21 33.68 -25.36
C ALA A 459 0.86 32.62 -25.67
N LEU A 460 0.49 31.60 -26.42
CA LEU A 460 1.40 30.52 -26.86
C LEU A 460 1.97 30.83 -28.24
N HIS A 461 3.27 31.06 -28.31
CA HIS A 461 4.00 31.32 -29.55
C HIS A 461 4.85 30.10 -29.91
N PRO A 462 4.63 29.41 -31.06
CA PRO A 462 5.40 28.25 -31.45
C PRO A 462 6.87 28.63 -31.71
N LEU A 463 7.79 27.85 -31.19
CA LEU A 463 9.24 27.98 -31.39
C LEU A 463 9.79 26.94 -32.35
N GLY A 464 9.21 25.73 -32.39
CA GLY A 464 9.65 24.62 -33.24
C GLY A 464 9.21 23.25 -32.74
N GLU A 465 9.67 22.21 -33.43
CA GLU A 465 9.43 20.82 -33.07
C GLU A 465 10.72 20.00 -32.96
N LEU A 466 10.77 19.07 -32.02
CA LEU A 466 11.87 18.11 -31.84
C LEU A 466 11.37 16.72 -32.24
N SER A 467 12.00 16.11 -33.24
CA SER A 467 11.50 14.88 -33.91
C SER A 467 12.47 13.70 -33.89
N HIS A 468 13.40 13.64 -32.91
CA HIS A 468 14.36 12.53 -32.79
C HIS A 468 13.80 11.32 -32.02
N GLY A 469 12.62 11.42 -31.42
CA GLY A 469 11.93 10.34 -30.73
C GLY A 469 11.50 9.22 -31.69
N ARG A 470 11.33 8.00 -31.13
CA ARG A 470 10.89 6.82 -31.89
C ARG A 470 9.65 6.15 -31.29
N SER A 471 9.23 6.58 -30.12
CA SER A 471 8.02 6.09 -29.44
C SER A 471 7.37 7.20 -28.65
N ALA A 472 6.11 7.02 -28.28
CA ALA A 472 5.30 8.03 -27.60
C ALA A 472 6.05 8.67 -26.41
N ILE A 473 5.98 9.99 -26.31
CA ILE A 473 6.57 10.73 -25.22
C ILE A 473 5.68 10.58 -23.99
N THR A 474 6.25 10.27 -22.83
CA THR A 474 5.48 9.97 -21.62
C THR A 474 5.81 10.85 -20.42
N ALA A 475 7.02 11.40 -20.39
CA ALA A 475 7.44 12.35 -19.34
C ALA A 475 8.47 13.31 -19.89
N MET A 476 8.46 14.56 -19.42
CA MET A 476 9.42 15.58 -19.80
C MET A 476 9.73 16.50 -18.62
N ALA A 477 10.94 17.04 -18.61
CA ALA A 477 11.33 18.08 -17.66
C ALA A 477 12.43 18.99 -18.24
N PHE A 478 12.28 20.30 -18.05
CA PHE A 478 13.35 21.27 -18.31
C PHE A 478 14.36 21.29 -17.18
N SER A 479 15.62 21.54 -17.49
CA SER A 479 16.64 21.89 -16.49
C SER A 479 16.29 23.19 -15.77
N PRO A 480 16.78 23.43 -14.54
CA PRO A 480 16.47 24.64 -13.78
C PRO A 480 16.80 25.94 -14.51
N ASP A 481 17.86 25.94 -15.35
CA ASP A 481 18.28 27.07 -16.20
C ASP A 481 17.53 27.14 -17.54
N ALA A 482 16.62 26.19 -17.80
CA ALA A 482 15.86 26.05 -19.05
C ALA A 482 16.70 25.79 -20.31
N SER A 483 18.00 25.51 -20.18
CA SER A 483 18.90 25.24 -21.31
C SER A 483 18.72 23.85 -21.92
N LEU A 484 18.32 22.88 -21.10
CA LEU A 484 18.15 21.48 -21.50
C LEU A 484 16.71 21.00 -21.27
N LEU A 485 16.25 20.11 -22.15
CA LEU A 485 14.98 19.40 -22.00
C LEU A 485 15.24 17.89 -22.03
N ALA A 486 14.94 17.20 -20.92
CA ALA A 486 14.93 15.75 -20.88
C ALA A 486 13.55 15.21 -21.28
N VAL A 487 13.54 14.24 -22.19
CA VAL A 487 12.34 13.69 -22.82
C VAL A 487 12.37 12.16 -22.68
N GLY A 488 11.42 11.60 -21.95
CA GLY A 488 11.27 10.17 -21.71
C GLY A 488 10.22 9.55 -22.62
N GLU A 489 10.57 8.41 -23.17
CA GLU A 489 9.75 7.65 -24.10
C GLU A 489 9.05 6.45 -23.44
N SER A 490 8.00 5.97 -24.07
CA SER A 490 7.31 4.72 -23.68
C SER A 490 8.19 3.47 -23.84
N SER A 491 9.26 3.55 -24.65
CA SER A 491 10.28 2.51 -24.82
C SER A 491 11.27 2.38 -23.64
N GLY A 492 11.28 3.38 -22.73
CA GLY A 492 12.28 3.47 -21.66
C GLY A 492 13.54 4.26 -22.02
N LYS A 493 13.61 4.82 -23.21
CA LYS A 493 14.69 5.69 -23.61
C LYS A 493 14.46 7.13 -23.14
N ILE A 494 15.53 7.81 -22.77
CA ILE A 494 15.52 9.23 -22.42
C ILE A 494 16.45 9.97 -23.39
N LEU A 495 15.94 11.01 -24.01
CA LEU A 495 16.66 11.94 -24.88
C LEU A 495 16.84 13.27 -24.17
N VAL A 496 17.98 13.91 -24.32
CA VAL A 496 18.21 15.26 -23.81
C VAL A 496 18.52 16.19 -24.97
N TYR A 497 17.73 17.24 -25.07
CA TYR A 497 17.87 18.27 -26.11
C TYR A 497 18.47 19.54 -25.54
N ASP A 498 19.24 20.22 -26.34
CA ASP A 498 19.58 21.63 -26.18
C ASP A 498 18.40 22.45 -26.70
N VAL A 499 17.83 23.29 -25.85
CA VAL A 499 16.57 23.98 -26.14
C VAL A 499 16.80 25.16 -27.09
N GLU A 500 17.92 25.88 -26.93
CA GLU A 500 18.23 27.03 -27.78
C GLU A 500 18.63 26.59 -29.19
N ALA A 501 19.50 25.60 -29.29
CA ALA A 501 19.95 25.05 -30.56
C ALA A 501 18.89 24.13 -31.22
N GLN A 502 17.87 23.67 -30.49
CA GLN A 502 16.87 22.69 -30.89
C GLN A 502 17.50 21.38 -31.43
N THR A 503 18.61 20.96 -30.86
CA THR A 503 19.37 19.80 -31.29
C THR A 503 19.45 18.74 -30.19
N LEU A 504 19.61 17.47 -30.63
CA LEU A 504 19.80 16.37 -29.70
C LEU A 504 21.22 16.42 -29.08
N LYS A 505 21.29 16.59 -27.75
CA LYS A 505 22.54 16.62 -26.99
C LYS A 505 22.96 15.24 -26.47
N LEU A 506 22.04 14.48 -25.91
CA LEU A 506 22.31 13.13 -25.35
C LEU A 506 21.26 12.13 -25.76
N SER A 507 21.70 10.90 -26.10
CA SER A 507 20.82 9.77 -26.47
C SER A 507 21.20 8.45 -25.79
N GLN A 508 22.15 8.47 -24.84
CA GLN A 508 22.73 7.28 -24.22
C GLN A 508 21.97 6.78 -22.98
N TRP A 509 20.95 7.50 -22.52
CA TRP A 509 20.18 7.11 -21.34
C TRP A 509 19.09 6.09 -21.72
N VAL A 510 19.51 4.81 -21.91
CA VAL A 510 18.69 3.73 -22.48
C VAL A 510 18.56 2.51 -21.54
N PHE A 511 18.73 2.68 -20.25
CA PHE A 511 18.81 1.57 -19.31
C PHE A 511 17.49 1.17 -18.67
N HIS A 512 16.44 1.99 -18.80
CA HIS A 512 15.09 1.57 -18.46
C HIS A 512 14.55 0.58 -19.52
N THR A 513 13.75 -0.38 -19.06
CA THR A 513 13.17 -1.44 -19.90
C THR A 513 11.67 -1.30 -20.12
N ALA A 514 11.06 -0.25 -19.54
CA ALA A 514 9.66 0.07 -19.67
C ALA A 514 9.45 1.59 -19.66
N ARG A 515 8.22 2.00 -19.84
CA ARG A 515 7.77 3.40 -19.91
C ARG A 515 8.34 4.25 -18.77
N ILE A 516 8.81 5.45 -19.11
CA ILE A 516 9.21 6.47 -18.16
C ILE A 516 7.94 7.18 -17.66
N ASP A 517 7.68 7.14 -16.36
CA ASP A 517 6.50 7.78 -15.76
C ASP A 517 6.80 9.19 -15.21
N SER A 518 8.06 9.45 -14.80
CA SER A 518 8.48 10.76 -14.27
C SER A 518 9.95 11.05 -14.57
N ILE A 519 10.24 12.30 -14.86
CA ILE A 519 11.60 12.86 -14.96
C ILE A 519 11.66 14.14 -14.14
N GLN A 520 12.76 14.36 -13.41
CA GLN A 520 13.02 15.60 -12.71
C GLN A 520 14.52 15.91 -12.70
N TRP A 521 14.88 17.18 -12.75
CA TRP A 521 16.25 17.62 -12.63
C TRP A 521 16.62 17.90 -11.18
N SER A 522 17.89 17.66 -10.85
CA SER A 522 18.43 18.13 -9.58
C SER A 522 18.46 19.66 -9.52
N PRO A 523 18.38 20.28 -8.33
CA PRO A 523 18.37 21.73 -8.19
C PRO A 523 19.60 22.43 -8.81
N ASP A 524 20.75 21.74 -8.89
CA ASP A 524 21.99 22.21 -9.50
C ASP A 524 22.07 22.01 -11.03
N GLY A 525 21.05 21.35 -11.62
CA GLY A 525 21.03 21.05 -13.06
C GLY A 525 22.05 19.99 -13.52
N ALA A 526 22.90 19.47 -12.65
CA ALA A 526 23.98 18.56 -13.01
C ALA A 526 23.50 17.11 -13.21
N HIS A 527 22.32 16.77 -12.68
CA HIS A 527 21.79 15.42 -12.71
C HIS A 527 20.31 15.41 -13.08
N ALA A 528 19.89 14.34 -13.75
CA ALA A 528 18.48 14.03 -13.97
C ALA A 528 18.09 12.77 -13.20
N LEU A 529 16.88 12.78 -12.64
CA LEU A 529 16.24 11.67 -11.96
C LEU A 529 15.16 11.12 -12.88
N SER A 530 15.07 9.80 -13.04
CA SER A 530 14.00 9.16 -13.79
C SER A 530 13.38 8.01 -13.03
N ALA A 531 12.06 7.90 -13.14
CA ALA A 531 11.23 6.84 -12.57
C ALA A 531 10.47 6.11 -13.66
N SER A 532 10.39 4.79 -13.58
CA SER A 532 9.80 3.97 -14.64
C SER A 532 8.92 2.84 -14.10
N LEU A 533 8.04 2.38 -14.97
CA LEU A 533 7.23 1.18 -14.76
C LEU A 533 8.08 -0.09 -14.58
N ASP A 534 9.36 -0.10 -14.99
CA ASP A 534 10.31 -1.18 -14.78
C ASP A 534 10.77 -1.35 -13.33
N THR A 535 10.13 -0.65 -12.38
CA THR A 535 10.37 -0.68 -10.93
C THR A 535 11.64 0.01 -10.46
N ASN A 536 12.45 0.56 -11.37
CA ASN A 536 13.75 1.14 -11.04
C ASN A 536 13.71 2.68 -11.02
N ILE A 537 14.63 3.24 -10.27
CA ILE A 537 14.94 4.67 -10.25
C ILE A 537 16.38 4.84 -10.69
N TYR A 538 16.63 5.74 -11.64
CA TYR A 538 17.98 6.11 -12.06
C TYR A 538 18.25 7.58 -11.79
N VAL A 539 19.49 7.87 -11.41
CA VAL A 539 20.08 9.21 -11.40
C VAL A 539 21.20 9.25 -12.43
N TRP A 540 21.09 10.16 -13.37
CA TRP A 540 21.96 10.32 -14.53
C TRP A 540 22.85 11.54 -14.37
N SER A 541 24.09 11.47 -14.82
CA SER A 541 24.99 12.62 -14.89
C SER A 541 24.94 13.23 -16.29
N VAL A 542 24.79 14.54 -16.39
CA VAL A 542 24.83 15.25 -17.68
C VAL A 542 26.25 15.36 -18.18
N GLU A 543 27.20 15.65 -17.30
CA GLU A 543 28.62 15.76 -17.63
C GLU A 543 29.22 14.42 -18.08
N ARG A 544 28.79 13.33 -17.42
CA ARG A 544 29.28 11.96 -17.70
C ARG A 544 28.10 11.04 -18.01
N PRO A 545 27.57 11.06 -19.25
CA PRO A 545 26.30 10.41 -19.61
C PRO A 545 26.23 8.89 -19.36
N MET A 546 27.38 8.21 -19.32
CA MET A 546 27.45 6.78 -18.99
C MET A 546 27.47 6.50 -17.49
N GLN A 547 27.73 7.53 -16.66
CA GLN A 547 27.73 7.41 -15.21
C GLN A 547 26.31 7.56 -14.68
N LYS A 548 25.83 6.51 -14.02
CA LYS A 548 24.51 6.48 -13.41
C LYS A 548 24.53 5.82 -12.04
N ALA A 549 23.58 6.19 -11.20
CA ALA A 549 23.22 5.45 -10.00
C ALA A 549 21.84 4.81 -10.19
N VAL A 550 21.62 3.62 -9.66
CA VAL A 550 20.35 2.91 -9.77
C VAL A 550 19.88 2.38 -8.42
N LEU A 551 18.62 2.55 -8.12
CA LEU A 551 17.90 1.80 -7.11
C LEU A 551 16.99 0.80 -7.85
N LYS A 552 17.35 -0.48 -7.79
CA LYS A 552 16.57 -1.55 -8.42
C LYS A 552 15.40 -1.96 -7.51
N ASN A 553 14.30 -2.35 -8.13
CA ASN A 553 13.09 -2.81 -7.44
C ASN A 553 12.62 -1.82 -6.35
N ALA A 554 12.69 -0.52 -6.67
CA ALA A 554 12.29 0.53 -5.74
C ALA A 554 10.82 0.39 -5.32
N HIS A 555 9.92 0.05 -6.26
CA HIS A 555 8.50 -0.11 -6.00
C HIS A 555 7.91 -1.28 -6.77
N ALA A 556 7.14 -2.13 -6.08
CA ALA A 556 6.41 -3.22 -6.72
C ALA A 556 5.29 -2.69 -7.64
N GLY A 557 5.30 -3.10 -8.91
CA GLY A 557 4.31 -2.66 -9.90
C GLY A 557 4.63 -1.32 -10.57
N GLY A 558 5.83 -0.76 -10.34
CA GLY A 558 6.37 0.41 -11.01
C GLY A 558 6.45 1.66 -10.14
N VAL A 559 7.44 2.49 -10.44
CA VAL A 559 7.63 3.80 -9.82
C VAL A 559 6.77 4.80 -10.58
N LYS A 560 5.87 5.48 -9.89
CA LYS A 560 4.95 6.46 -10.50
C LYS A 560 5.54 7.84 -10.59
N ALA A 561 6.22 8.26 -9.52
CA ALA A 561 6.91 9.54 -9.47
C ALA A 561 8.13 9.47 -8.56
N ALA A 562 9.12 10.27 -8.86
CA ALA A 562 10.28 10.49 -8.01
C ALA A 562 10.69 11.96 -8.08
N VAL A 563 10.96 12.56 -6.92
CA VAL A 563 11.26 13.98 -6.78
C VAL A 563 12.47 14.20 -5.88
N TRP A 564 13.19 15.28 -6.11
CA TRP A 564 14.26 15.72 -5.22
C TRP A 564 13.67 16.44 -4.01
N LEU A 565 14.01 16.00 -2.81
CA LEU A 565 13.73 16.71 -1.56
C LEU A 565 14.82 17.76 -1.32
N ASP A 566 16.05 17.37 -1.53
CA ASP A 566 17.25 18.21 -1.47
C ASP A 566 18.33 17.69 -2.44
N ALA A 567 19.53 18.26 -2.44
CA ALA A 567 20.63 17.88 -3.34
C ALA A 567 21.07 16.39 -3.20
N HIS A 568 20.75 15.74 -2.09
CA HIS A 568 21.20 14.38 -1.77
C HIS A 568 20.07 13.39 -1.48
N THR A 569 18.85 13.88 -1.31
CA THR A 569 17.70 13.07 -0.91
C THR A 569 16.63 13.08 -1.99
N ILE A 570 16.18 11.90 -2.36
CA ILE A 570 15.11 11.66 -3.32
C ILE A 570 13.93 11.05 -2.57
N VAL A 571 12.72 11.44 -2.93
CA VAL A 571 11.47 10.82 -2.49
C VAL A 571 10.81 10.19 -3.69
N SER A 572 10.35 8.95 -3.54
CA SER A 572 9.64 8.23 -4.60
C SER A 572 8.33 7.64 -4.11
N ALA A 573 7.37 7.55 -5.03
CA ALA A 573 6.06 6.97 -4.81
C ALA A 573 5.76 5.91 -5.89
N GLY A 574 5.13 4.82 -5.49
CA GLY A 574 4.87 3.70 -6.38
C GLY A 574 3.47 3.14 -6.36
N ALA A 575 3.21 2.24 -7.29
CA ALA A 575 1.95 1.51 -7.39
C ALA A 575 1.68 0.59 -6.17
N ASP A 576 2.69 0.35 -5.35
CA ASP A 576 2.62 -0.41 -4.09
C ASP A 576 2.16 0.42 -2.89
N GLY A 577 1.73 1.66 -3.09
CA GLY A 577 1.29 2.54 -2.01
C GLY A 577 2.40 3.03 -1.07
N VAL A 578 3.64 2.70 -1.39
CA VAL A 578 4.81 3.03 -0.56
C VAL A 578 5.38 4.38 -0.95
N VAL A 579 5.79 5.17 0.03
CA VAL A 579 6.67 6.33 -0.16
C VAL A 579 8.05 5.99 0.41
N ARG A 580 9.09 6.14 -0.42
CA ARG A 580 10.48 5.84 -0.02
C ARG A 580 11.35 7.08 -0.04
N TRP A 581 12.24 7.18 0.95
CA TRP A 581 13.38 8.05 0.91
C TRP A 581 14.62 7.31 0.44
N VAL A 582 15.35 7.94 -0.44
CA VAL A 582 16.56 7.40 -1.03
C VAL A 582 17.66 8.44 -0.92
N ARG A 583 18.77 8.10 -0.28
CA ARG A 583 19.95 8.94 -0.24
C ARG A 583 20.88 8.64 -1.41
N ARG A 584 21.32 9.72 -2.04
CA ARG A 584 22.40 9.68 -3.01
C ARG A 584 23.74 9.79 -2.28
N VAL A 585 24.55 8.76 -2.36
CA VAL A 585 25.90 8.75 -1.82
C VAL A 585 26.88 9.07 -2.95
N CYS A 586 27.52 10.22 -2.87
CA CYS A 586 28.65 10.55 -3.72
C CYS A 586 29.88 9.85 -3.12
N SER A 587 30.51 8.93 -3.86
CA SER A 587 31.84 8.46 -3.48
C SER A 587 32.78 9.65 -3.55
N PRO A 588 33.70 9.83 -2.57
CA PRO A 588 34.67 10.90 -2.58
C PRO A 588 35.58 10.86 -3.82
#